data_34c113289aa18e559bc88ddec9252fca
#
_entry.id   34c113289aa18e559bc88ddec9252fca
#
_cell.length_a   1.000
_cell.length_b   1.000
_cell.length_c   1.000
_cell.angle_alpha   90.00
_cell.angle_beta   90.00
_cell.angle_gamma   90.00
#
_symmetry.space_group_name_H-M   'P 1'
#
loop_
_entity.id
_entity.type
_entity.pdbx_description
1 polymer ?
#
loop_
_entity_poly.entity_id
_entity_poly.type
_entity_poly.pdbx_seq_one_letter_code
_entity_poly.pdbx_strand_id
1 'polypeptide(L)'
;EIMSKPIVAIVGRPNVGKSTLFNALAGQQISIVKDTPGVTRDRIYADVEWLRYNFTMIDTGGIEPDSKDIILSQMREQAQIAIDTADVIIFLVDVKQGLVDSDSKVADMLRRSGKPVVLVVNKVDDFNKMMPDVYEFYNLGIGDPMPISSVNRLGFGEMLDAVTGHFTEEMLSDTEDERPRVAIVGKPNVGKSSIINKLTGANRVIVSNIAGTTRDAIDTEVKYQGREYVFIDTAGLRRKSKIKEDLERYSIIRTVSAVERADVVLVVIDATEGVTEQDAKIAGIAHERGKGIIVVVNKWDAIEKNDKTMYEHNNKIKEILSFIPYAEIMFVSAETGQRLNKLYDMIDMVIENQNLRIQTGVLNEILSEAVAMQQPPSDKGRRLKIFYMTQVAVAPPTFVIFVNDKELMHFSYTRYIENKIREAFGFRGTALKFIIRERNEKE
;
A
#
# COMPACT_ATOMS: atom_id res chain seq x y z
N GLU A 1 -10.41 5.85 -13.94
CA GLU A 1 -10.08 6.75 -12.83
C GLU A 1 -9.53 5.88 -11.70
N ILE A 2 -8.27 6.10 -11.33
CA ILE A 2 -7.65 5.41 -10.20
C ILE A 2 -8.02 6.27 -8.99
N MET A 3 -9.09 5.90 -8.30
CA MET A 3 -9.50 6.55 -7.06
C MET A 3 -8.55 6.15 -5.94
N SER A 4 -8.17 7.09 -5.10
CA SER A 4 -7.49 6.82 -3.83
C SER A 4 -8.31 5.80 -3.02
N LYS A 5 -7.64 4.78 -2.48
CA LYS A 5 -8.32 3.76 -1.67
C LYS A 5 -8.35 4.19 -0.21
N PRO A 6 -9.53 4.36 0.41
CA PRO A 6 -9.62 4.53 1.84
C PRO A 6 -9.01 3.35 2.59
N ILE A 7 -8.51 3.61 3.79
CA ILE A 7 -7.95 2.59 4.68
C ILE A 7 -8.90 2.36 5.84
N VAL A 8 -9.27 1.11 6.06
CA VAL A 8 -10.13 0.66 7.16
C VAL A 8 -9.34 -0.27 8.07
N ALA A 9 -9.14 0.10 9.33
CA ALA A 9 -8.42 -0.71 10.29
C ALA A 9 -9.36 -1.42 11.27
N ILE A 10 -9.07 -2.68 11.57
CA ILE A 10 -9.81 -3.47 12.57
C ILE A 10 -9.02 -3.45 13.87
N VAL A 11 -9.64 -2.97 14.94
CA VAL A 11 -9.08 -2.89 16.31
C VAL A 11 -9.98 -3.70 17.26
N GLY A 12 -9.39 -4.37 18.23
CA GLY A 12 -10.13 -5.10 19.25
C GLY A 12 -9.24 -6.00 20.09
N ARG A 13 -9.81 -6.57 21.16
CA ARG A 13 -9.12 -7.52 22.01
C ARG A 13 -8.67 -8.77 21.26
N PRO A 14 -7.69 -9.52 21.78
CA PRO A 14 -7.42 -10.87 21.30
C PRO A 14 -8.68 -11.74 21.32
N ASN A 15 -8.81 -12.65 20.37
CA ASN A 15 -9.89 -13.64 20.29
C ASN A 15 -11.32 -13.10 20.08
N VAL A 16 -11.50 -11.82 19.78
CA VAL A 16 -12.82 -11.28 19.39
C VAL A 16 -13.22 -11.65 17.96
N GLY A 17 -12.28 -12.20 17.17
CA GLY A 17 -12.52 -12.64 15.80
C GLY A 17 -12.04 -11.67 14.71
N LYS A 18 -11.05 -10.80 15.00
CA LYS A 18 -10.47 -9.87 14.01
C LYS A 18 -9.98 -10.58 12.75
N SER A 19 -9.14 -11.57 12.91
CA SER A 19 -8.58 -12.33 11.78
C SER A 19 -9.65 -13.12 11.04
N THR A 20 -10.65 -13.64 11.74
CA THR A 20 -11.79 -14.33 11.11
C THR A 20 -12.59 -13.37 10.24
N LEU A 21 -12.91 -12.18 10.74
CA LEU A 21 -13.58 -11.13 9.97
C LEU A 21 -12.74 -10.70 8.78
N PHE A 22 -11.46 -10.42 9.00
CA PHE A 22 -10.52 -10.03 7.96
C PHE A 22 -10.48 -11.06 6.84
N ASN A 23 -10.28 -12.33 7.16
CA ASN A 23 -10.20 -13.41 6.19
C ASN A 23 -11.54 -13.64 5.45
N ALA A 24 -12.66 -13.47 6.14
CA ALA A 24 -13.99 -13.62 5.54
C ALA A 24 -14.25 -12.51 4.49
N LEU A 25 -13.81 -11.29 4.74
CA LEU A 25 -13.95 -10.18 3.81
C LEU A 25 -12.91 -10.23 2.68
N ALA A 26 -11.66 -10.56 2.98
CA ALA A 26 -10.61 -10.73 2.00
C ALA A 26 -10.87 -11.91 1.03
N GLY A 27 -11.52 -12.98 1.51
CA GLY A 27 -11.83 -14.17 0.72
C GLY A 27 -12.99 -14.00 -0.28
N GLN A 28 -13.70 -12.90 -0.27
CA GLN A 28 -14.75 -12.60 -1.26
C GLN A 28 -14.18 -12.15 -2.60
N GLN A 29 -12.90 -11.78 -2.63
CA GLN A 29 -12.19 -11.38 -3.84
C GLN A 29 -10.85 -12.10 -3.96
N ILE A 30 -10.92 -13.35 -4.36
CA ILE A 30 -9.74 -13.99 -4.94
C ILE A 30 -9.65 -13.57 -6.40
N SER A 31 -9.25 -12.33 -6.65
CA SER A 31 -8.48 -12.08 -7.85
C SER A 31 -7.11 -12.71 -7.59
N ILE A 32 -6.76 -13.67 -8.44
CA ILE A 32 -5.49 -14.38 -8.43
C ILE A 32 -4.36 -13.34 -8.49
N VAL A 33 -3.89 -12.90 -7.32
CA VAL A 33 -2.62 -12.22 -7.22
C VAL A 33 -1.58 -13.30 -7.42
N LYS A 34 -1.01 -13.34 -8.62
CA LYS A 34 0.11 -14.22 -8.95
C LYS A 34 1.17 -14.05 -7.87
N ASP A 35 1.80 -15.17 -7.48
CA ASP A 35 2.87 -15.26 -6.51
C ASP A 35 3.94 -14.16 -6.70
N THR A 36 3.74 -13.03 -6.04
CA THR A 36 4.79 -12.02 -5.89
C THR A 36 5.68 -12.52 -4.76
N PRO A 37 6.97 -12.75 -5.01
CA PRO A 37 7.87 -13.19 -3.95
C PRO A 37 7.82 -12.22 -2.77
N GLY A 38 7.54 -12.75 -1.57
CA GLY A 38 7.47 -11.97 -0.34
C GLY A 38 6.06 -11.74 0.24
N VAL A 39 4.99 -12.10 -0.46
CA VAL A 39 3.63 -12.08 0.11
C VAL A 39 3.38 -13.38 0.85
N THR A 40 3.54 -13.36 2.18
CA THR A 40 3.27 -14.50 3.04
C THR A 40 1.78 -14.75 3.23
N ARG A 41 1.39 -15.99 3.60
CA ARG A 41 0.01 -16.39 3.89
C ARG A 41 -0.65 -15.60 5.04
N ASP A 42 0.14 -14.97 5.90
CA ASP A 42 -0.34 -14.10 7.00
C ASP A 42 -0.51 -12.67 6.50
N ARG A 43 -1.58 -12.43 5.75
CA ARG A 43 -1.89 -11.10 5.23
C ARG A 43 -2.36 -10.20 6.36
N ILE A 44 -1.67 -9.06 6.52
CA ILE A 44 -2.03 -7.99 7.45
C ILE A 44 -3.02 -7.02 6.79
N TYR A 45 -3.04 -6.96 5.47
CA TYR A 45 -3.88 -6.06 4.68
C TYR A 45 -4.49 -6.79 3.48
N ALA A 46 -5.64 -6.33 3.04
CA ALA A 46 -6.32 -6.85 1.86
C ALA A 46 -7.20 -5.79 1.22
N ASP A 47 -7.40 -5.90 -0.09
CA ASP A 47 -8.40 -5.11 -0.80
C ASP A 47 -9.78 -5.70 -0.59
N VAL A 48 -10.75 -4.83 -0.33
CA VAL A 48 -12.17 -5.17 -0.19
C VAL A 48 -12.98 -4.31 -1.15
N GLU A 49 -13.87 -4.95 -1.90
CA GLU A 49 -14.88 -4.26 -2.71
C GLU A 49 -16.24 -4.41 -2.04
N TRP A 50 -16.96 -3.30 -1.98
CA TRP A 50 -18.35 -3.28 -1.56
C TRP A 50 -19.14 -2.30 -2.41
N LEU A 51 -20.09 -2.81 -3.17
CA LEU A 51 -20.84 -2.01 -4.15
C LEU A 51 -19.88 -1.28 -5.12
N ARG A 52 -19.88 0.05 -5.11
CA ARG A 52 -18.99 0.89 -5.91
C ARG A 52 -17.66 1.25 -5.24
N TYR A 53 -17.47 0.83 -3.99
CA TYR A 53 -16.33 1.23 -3.19
C TYR A 53 -15.24 0.16 -3.19
N ASN A 54 -14.00 0.62 -3.33
CA ASN A 54 -12.79 -0.17 -3.11
C ASN A 54 -12.00 0.45 -1.98
N PHE A 55 -11.60 -0.36 -1.01
CA PHE A 55 -10.80 0.11 0.12
C PHE A 55 -9.81 -0.95 0.59
N THR A 56 -8.77 -0.51 1.28
CA THR A 56 -7.77 -1.39 1.89
C THR A 56 -8.14 -1.64 3.34
N MET A 57 -8.33 -2.91 3.69
CA MET A 57 -8.58 -3.31 5.07
C MET A 57 -7.30 -3.80 5.74
N ILE A 58 -7.09 -3.40 6.99
CA ILE A 58 -5.91 -3.74 7.79
C ILE A 58 -6.36 -4.43 9.09
N ASP A 59 -5.78 -5.59 9.38
CA ASP A 59 -5.89 -6.24 10.68
C ASP A 59 -4.74 -5.77 11.59
N THR A 60 -5.07 -4.96 12.60
CA THR A 60 -4.09 -4.46 13.58
C THR A 60 -3.74 -5.46 14.67
N GLY A 61 -4.41 -6.62 14.72
CA GLY A 61 -4.16 -7.67 15.72
C GLY A 61 -2.73 -8.21 15.65
N GLY A 62 -2.14 -8.50 16.81
CA GLY A 62 -0.82 -9.11 16.97
C GLY A 62 -0.89 -10.54 17.49
N ILE A 63 0.23 -11.05 17.99
CA ILE A 63 0.35 -12.35 18.68
C ILE A 63 -0.43 -12.30 19.99
N GLU A 64 -1.04 -13.42 20.37
CA GLU A 64 -1.82 -13.52 21.62
C GLU A 64 -0.91 -13.26 22.84
N PRO A 65 -1.31 -12.33 23.74
CA PRO A 65 -0.53 -12.01 24.92
C PRO A 65 -0.76 -13.01 26.06
N ASP A 66 0.30 -13.29 26.77
CA ASP A 66 0.26 -14.23 27.92
C ASP A 66 -0.34 -13.63 29.22
N SER A 67 -0.60 -12.33 29.29
CA SER A 67 -1.13 -11.67 30.49
C SER A 67 -2.15 -10.56 30.21
N LYS A 68 -3.03 -10.31 31.19
CA LYS A 68 -4.10 -9.28 31.09
C LYS A 68 -3.57 -7.84 31.00
N ASP A 69 -2.44 -7.54 31.63
CA ASP A 69 -1.86 -6.19 31.61
C ASP A 69 -1.27 -5.86 30.24
N ILE A 70 -0.79 -6.88 29.54
CA ILE A 70 -0.28 -6.76 28.16
C ILE A 70 -1.43 -6.52 27.18
N ILE A 71 -2.63 -7.09 27.40
CA ILE A 71 -3.79 -6.94 26.52
C ILE A 71 -4.18 -5.47 26.34
N LEU A 72 -4.33 -4.72 27.42
CA LEU A 72 -4.70 -3.31 27.33
C LEU A 72 -3.64 -2.47 26.63
N SER A 73 -2.36 -2.75 26.90
CA SER A 73 -1.23 -2.08 26.26
C SER A 73 -1.23 -2.32 24.75
N GLN A 74 -1.39 -3.57 24.33
CA GLN A 74 -1.49 -3.92 22.90
C GLN A 74 -2.70 -3.32 22.22
N MET A 75 -3.87 -3.32 22.86
CA MET A 75 -5.07 -2.68 22.30
C MET A 75 -4.89 -1.18 22.12
N ARG A 76 -4.23 -0.51 23.07
CA ARG A 76 -3.91 0.93 22.94
C ARG A 76 -2.98 1.21 21.78
N GLU A 77 -1.99 0.34 21.53
CA GLU A 77 -1.11 0.46 20.38
C GLU A 77 -1.83 0.21 19.06
N GLN A 78 -2.67 -0.81 18.99
CA GLN A 78 -3.53 -1.05 17.85
C GLN A 78 -4.42 0.17 17.55
N ALA A 79 -5.05 0.73 18.58
CA ALA A 79 -5.87 1.92 18.45
C ALA A 79 -5.06 3.11 17.97
N GLN A 80 -3.86 3.32 18.51
CA GLN A 80 -2.99 4.43 18.09
C GLN A 80 -2.56 4.29 16.63
N ILE A 81 -2.16 3.09 16.20
CA ILE A 81 -1.78 2.90 14.79
C ILE A 81 -2.98 3.04 13.85
N ALA A 82 -4.16 2.59 14.26
CA ALA A 82 -5.39 2.80 13.49
C ALA A 82 -5.76 4.29 13.38
N ILE A 83 -5.64 5.04 14.47
CA ILE A 83 -5.86 6.49 14.48
C ILE A 83 -4.88 7.20 13.54
N ASP A 84 -3.61 6.80 13.54
CA ASP A 84 -2.57 7.41 12.73
C ASP A 84 -2.68 7.06 11.24
N THR A 85 -3.21 5.89 10.89
CA THR A 85 -3.11 5.33 9.53
C THR A 85 -4.45 5.12 8.82
N ALA A 86 -5.54 4.93 9.54
CA ALA A 86 -6.83 4.60 8.95
C ALA A 86 -7.72 5.83 8.72
N ASP A 87 -8.61 5.71 7.74
CA ASP A 87 -9.68 6.68 7.47
C ASP A 87 -10.94 6.35 8.27
N VAL A 88 -11.23 5.06 8.43
CA VAL A 88 -12.32 4.51 9.22
C VAL A 88 -11.80 3.37 10.09
N ILE A 89 -12.28 3.28 11.32
CA ILE A 89 -11.87 2.25 12.27
C ILE A 89 -13.06 1.36 12.59
N ILE A 90 -12.89 0.04 12.42
CA ILE A 90 -13.80 -0.97 12.94
C ILE A 90 -13.32 -1.34 14.34
N PHE A 91 -14.13 -1.06 15.35
CA PHE A 91 -13.87 -1.53 16.71
C PHE A 91 -14.68 -2.79 16.97
N LEU A 92 -14.00 -3.92 17.03
CA LEU A 92 -14.61 -5.25 17.15
C LEU A 92 -14.63 -5.71 18.59
N VAL A 93 -15.82 -6.08 19.10
CA VAL A 93 -16.06 -6.63 20.42
C VAL A 93 -16.75 -7.99 20.31
N ASP A 94 -16.79 -8.73 21.40
CA ASP A 94 -17.33 -10.10 21.48
C ASP A 94 -18.58 -10.12 22.38
N VAL A 95 -19.73 -10.45 21.81
CA VAL A 95 -20.99 -10.52 22.55
C VAL A 95 -20.98 -11.58 23.65
N LYS A 96 -20.26 -12.69 23.44
CA LYS A 96 -20.21 -13.81 24.40
C LYS A 96 -19.39 -13.48 25.66
N GLN A 97 -18.39 -12.61 25.52
CA GLN A 97 -17.60 -12.14 26.66
C GLN A 97 -18.24 -10.92 27.35
N GLY A 98 -19.14 -10.23 26.65
CA GLY A 98 -19.74 -9.00 27.14
C GLY A 98 -18.79 -7.81 27.17
N LEU A 99 -19.25 -6.71 27.74
CA LEU A 99 -18.50 -5.48 27.91
C LEU A 99 -17.42 -5.62 28.99
N VAL A 100 -16.18 -5.33 28.67
CA VAL A 100 -15.05 -5.35 29.60
C VAL A 100 -14.36 -3.99 29.69
N ASP A 101 -13.66 -3.75 30.79
CA ASP A 101 -12.99 -2.46 31.07
C ASP A 101 -11.99 -2.04 29.99
N SER A 102 -11.25 -2.99 29.41
CA SER A 102 -10.33 -2.68 28.32
C SER A 102 -11.02 -2.17 27.06
N ASP A 103 -12.21 -2.66 26.75
CA ASP A 103 -13.03 -2.16 25.64
C ASP A 103 -13.42 -0.70 25.87
N SER A 104 -13.86 -0.37 27.10
CA SER A 104 -14.25 0.99 27.48
C SER A 104 -13.08 1.98 27.39
N LYS A 105 -11.90 1.58 27.85
CA LYS A 105 -10.70 2.43 27.80
C LYS A 105 -10.23 2.72 26.37
N VAL A 106 -10.29 1.72 25.49
CA VAL A 106 -9.94 1.88 24.08
C VAL A 106 -11.02 2.65 23.33
N ALA A 107 -12.30 2.40 23.60
CA ALA A 107 -13.40 3.19 23.04
C ALA A 107 -13.26 4.69 23.36
N ASP A 108 -12.85 5.02 24.58
CA ASP A 108 -12.54 6.40 24.98
C ASP A 108 -11.44 7.04 24.15
N MET A 109 -10.36 6.30 23.91
CA MET A 109 -9.24 6.75 23.09
C MET A 109 -9.68 6.98 21.63
N LEU A 110 -10.46 6.06 21.07
CA LEU A 110 -10.99 6.17 19.70
C LEU A 110 -11.95 7.36 19.56
N ARG A 111 -12.85 7.57 20.53
CA ARG A 111 -13.77 8.71 20.56
C ARG A 111 -13.05 10.05 20.57
N ARG A 112 -11.99 10.18 21.37
CA ARG A 112 -11.18 11.42 21.45
C ARG A 112 -10.38 11.70 20.20
N SER A 113 -10.11 10.72 19.39
CA SER A 113 -9.34 10.88 18.14
C SER A 113 -10.10 11.64 17.06
N GLY A 114 -11.44 11.69 17.13
CA GLY A 114 -12.29 12.27 16.10
C GLY A 114 -12.38 11.46 14.79
N LYS A 115 -11.71 10.30 14.71
CA LYS A 115 -11.83 9.40 13.56
C LYS A 115 -13.20 8.73 13.52
N PRO A 116 -13.77 8.48 12.31
CA PRO A 116 -14.96 7.66 12.18
C PRO A 116 -14.73 6.24 12.74
N VAL A 117 -15.57 5.81 13.66
CA VAL A 117 -15.51 4.48 14.26
C VAL A 117 -16.84 3.76 14.05
N VAL A 118 -16.78 2.53 13.55
CA VAL A 118 -17.91 1.61 13.45
C VAL A 118 -17.77 0.56 14.55
N LEU A 119 -18.68 0.56 15.51
CA LEU A 119 -18.72 -0.44 16.58
C LEU A 119 -19.37 -1.72 16.06
N VAL A 120 -18.61 -2.80 16.03
CA VAL A 120 -19.07 -4.10 15.52
C VAL A 120 -19.02 -5.14 16.62
N VAL A 121 -20.16 -5.78 16.88
CA VAL A 121 -20.32 -6.82 17.90
C VAL A 121 -20.34 -8.17 17.20
N ASN A 122 -19.26 -8.94 17.39
CA ASN A 122 -19.08 -10.23 16.74
C ASN A 122 -19.60 -11.39 17.59
N LYS A 123 -19.66 -12.55 16.97
CA LYS A 123 -20.12 -13.82 17.53
C LYS A 123 -21.62 -13.83 17.89
N VAL A 124 -22.39 -12.97 17.23
CA VAL A 124 -23.85 -12.96 17.31
C VAL A 124 -24.39 -14.01 16.35
N ASP A 125 -24.43 -15.25 16.82
CA ASP A 125 -24.82 -16.39 15.99
C ASP A 125 -26.34 -16.53 15.83
N ASP A 126 -27.11 -15.93 16.77
CA ASP A 126 -28.57 -15.85 16.75
C ASP A 126 -29.03 -14.43 17.08
N PHE A 127 -29.37 -13.65 16.07
CA PHE A 127 -29.77 -12.26 16.24
C PHE A 127 -31.03 -12.11 17.11
N ASN A 128 -31.97 -13.02 17.02
CA ASN A 128 -33.21 -12.94 17.80
C ASN A 128 -32.99 -13.10 19.30
N LYS A 129 -32.07 -13.99 19.69
CA LYS A 129 -31.79 -14.28 21.09
C LYS A 129 -30.77 -13.37 21.74
N MET A 130 -29.76 -12.93 20.94
CA MET A 130 -28.56 -12.24 21.46
C MET A 130 -28.63 -10.73 21.37
N MET A 131 -29.66 -10.15 20.73
CA MET A 131 -29.78 -8.68 20.63
C MET A 131 -29.78 -7.92 21.97
N PRO A 132 -30.39 -8.42 23.06
CA PRO A 132 -30.27 -7.75 24.34
C PRO A 132 -28.83 -7.58 24.83
N ASP A 133 -27.98 -8.59 24.60
CA ASP A 133 -26.56 -8.55 24.95
C ASP A 133 -25.77 -7.59 24.04
N VAL A 134 -26.20 -7.46 22.78
CA VAL A 134 -25.61 -6.48 21.83
C VAL A 134 -25.85 -5.05 22.30
N TYR A 135 -27.03 -4.75 22.84
CA TYR A 135 -27.39 -3.40 23.31
C TYR A 135 -26.56 -2.93 24.51
N GLU A 136 -25.94 -3.82 25.28
CA GLU A 136 -25.00 -3.45 26.34
C GLU A 136 -23.85 -2.59 25.82
N PHE A 137 -23.42 -2.81 24.59
CA PHE A 137 -22.30 -2.10 23.99
C PHE A 137 -22.57 -0.64 23.61
N TYR A 138 -23.82 -0.16 23.69
CA TYR A 138 -24.13 1.28 23.67
C TYR A 138 -23.41 2.06 24.77
N ASN A 139 -23.08 1.40 25.89
CA ASN A 139 -22.32 2.01 26.98
C ASN A 139 -20.89 2.43 26.60
N LEU A 140 -20.35 1.97 25.46
CA LEU A 140 -19.07 2.43 24.93
C LEU A 140 -19.12 3.86 24.39
N GLY A 141 -20.29 4.38 24.03
CA GLY A 141 -20.49 5.76 23.57
C GLY A 141 -19.80 6.09 22.25
N ILE A 142 -19.66 5.11 21.36
CA ILE A 142 -19.03 5.25 20.04
C ILE A 142 -19.96 4.90 18.87
N GLY A 143 -21.26 5.02 19.07
CA GLY A 143 -22.29 4.77 18.05
C GLY A 143 -23.07 3.49 18.28
N ASP A 144 -23.90 3.15 17.30
CA ASP A 144 -24.76 1.98 17.33
C ASP A 144 -23.96 0.69 17.21
N PRO A 145 -24.13 -0.29 18.12
CA PRO A 145 -23.47 -1.57 18.00
C PRO A 145 -24.07 -2.40 16.85
N MET A 146 -23.24 -2.76 15.88
CA MET A 146 -23.66 -3.54 14.72
C MET A 146 -23.38 -5.01 14.93
N PRO A 147 -24.43 -5.89 15.01
CA PRO A 147 -24.23 -7.30 15.23
C PRO A 147 -23.76 -8.01 13.98
N ILE A 148 -22.75 -8.85 14.12
CA ILE A 148 -22.28 -9.77 13.05
C ILE A 148 -21.96 -11.15 13.63
N SER A 149 -21.91 -12.15 12.73
CA SER A 149 -21.23 -13.42 12.98
C SER A 149 -20.19 -13.62 11.88
N SER A 150 -18.92 -13.46 12.20
CA SER A 150 -17.83 -13.60 11.22
C SER A 150 -17.75 -15.03 10.68
N VAL A 151 -17.97 -16.02 11.53
CA VAL A 151 -17.95 -17.43 11.16
C VAL A 151 -19.10 -17.78 10.20
N ASN A 152 -20.30 -17.29 10.48
CA ASN A 152 -21.50 -17.54 9.69
C ASN A 152 -21.74 -16.51 8.57
N ARG A 153 -20.88 -15.50 8.46
CA ARG A 153 -20.99 -14.38 7.49
C ARG A 153 -22.32 -13.63 7.57
N LEU A 154 -22.85 -13.46 8.77
CA LEU A 154 -24.09 -12.72 9.03
C LEU A 154 -23.79 -11.26 9.35
N GLY A 155 -24.65 -10.34 8.89
CA GLY A 155 -24.60 -8.92 9.19
C GLY A 155 -23.53 -8.13 8.44
N PHE A 156 -22.81 -8.72 7.50
CA PHE A 156 -21.71 -8.07 6.76
C PHE A 156 -22.19 -6.92 5.86
N GLY A 157 -23.35 -7.05 5.23
CA GLY A 157 -23.90 -6.01 4.36
C GLY A 157 -24.13 -4.71 5.13
N GLU A 158 -24.82 -4.78 6.25
CA GLU A 158 -25.11 -3.60 7.09
C GLU A 158 -23.83 -3.00 7.68
N MET A 159 -22.90 -3.84 8.11
CA MET A 159 -21.59 -3.39 8.60
C MET A 159 -20.81 -2.65 7.51
N LEU A 160 -20.73 -3.21 6.30
CA LEU A 160 -20.03 -2.61 5.18
C LEU A 160 -20.69 -1.31 4.69
N ASP A 161 -22.03 -1.24 4.72
CA ASP A 161 -22.76 -0.01 4.45
C ASP A 161 -22.42 1.08 5.48
N ALA A 162 -22.33 0.71 6.76
CA ALA A 162 -21.94 1.64 7.82
C ALA A 162 -20.50 2.13 7.63
N VAL A 163 -19.57 1.25 7.27
CA VAL A 163 -18.17 1.62 7.01
C VAL A 163 -18.07 2.55 5.81
N THR A 164 -18.64 2.17 4.67
CA THR A 164 -18.57 2.96 3.43
C THR A 164 -19.37 4.25 3.52
N GLY A 165 -20.38 4.32 4.37
CA GLY A 165 -21.12 5.55 4.66
C GLY A 165 -20.27 6.67 5.27
N HIS A 166 -19.12 6.34 5.85
CA HIS A 166 -18.14 7.31 6.34
C HIS A 166 -17.15 7.78 5.29
N PHE A 167 -17.15 7.19 4.09
CA PHE A 167 -16.23 7.62 3.03
C PHE A 167 -16.70 8.95 2.43
N THR A 168 -15.86 9.98 2.58
CA THR A 168 -16.08 11.30 2.00
C THR A 168 -15.56 11.37 0.58
N GLU A 169 -16.00 12.36 -0.18
CA GLU A 169 -15.47 12.60 -1.53
C GLU A 169 -13.95 12.83 -1.49
N GLU A 170 -13.44 13.48 -0.46
CA GLU A 170 -12.01 13.69 -0.25
C GLU A 170 -11.22 12.39 -0.04
N MET A 171 -11.82 11.39 0.61
CA MET A 171 -11.22 10.05 0.76
C MET A 171 -11.22 9.26 -0.54
N LEU A 172 -12.15 9.53 -1.44
CA LEU A 172 -12.38 8.79 -2.68
C LEU A 172 -11.75 9.48 -3.90
N SER A 173 -11.53 10.80 -3.84
CA SER A 173 -10.88 11.54 -4.91
C SER A 173 -9.36 11.51 -4.72
N ASP A 174 -8.63 11.39 -5.82
CA ASP A 174 -7.27 11.91 -5.84
C ASP A 174 -7.37 13.40 -5.59
N THR A 175 -6.68 13.89 -4.57
CA THR A 175 -6.70 15.32 -4.22
C THR A 175 -6.29 16.14 -5.45
N GLU A 176 -6.89 17.32 -5.63
CA GLU A 176 -6.49 18.32 -6.64
C GLU A 176 -5.04 18.81 -6.45
N ASP A 177 -4.34 18.27 -5.46
CA ASP A 177 -2.95 18.61 -5.16
C ASP A 177 -2.02 17.90 -6.15
N GLU A 178 -1.54 18.65 -7.13
CA GLU A 178 -0.60 18.17 -8.16
C GLU A 178 0.84 17.95 -7.63
N ARG A 179 1.10 18.29 -6.38
CA ARG A 179 2.44 18.11 -5.80
C ARG A 179 2.78 16.63 -5.64
N PRO A 180 3.98 16.19 -6.03
CA PRO A 180 4.43 14.83 -5.82
C PRO A 180 4.34 14.41 -4.34
N ARG A 181 3.68 13.30 -4.08
CA ARG A 181 3.60 12.68 -2.76
C ARG A 181 4.60 11.56 -2.67
N VAL A 182 5.49 11.65 -1.70
CA VAL A 182 6.62 10.75 -1.55
C VAL A 182 6.57 10.03 -0.21
N ALA A 183 6.54 8.71 -0.23
CA ALA A 183 6.67 7.88 0.96
C ALA A 183 8.12 7.41 1.13
N ILE A 184 8.63 7.44 2.36
CA ILE A 184 9.93 6.85 2.72
C ILE A 184 9.64 5.62 3.56
N VAL A 185 9.95 4.45 3.02
CA VAL A 185 9.69 3.15 3.65
C VAL A 185 10.98 2.32 3.77
N GLY A 186 10.98 1.33 4.63
CA GLY A 186 12.13 0.46 4.86
C GLY A 186 12.10 -0.15 6.25
N LYS A 187 13.00 -1.07 6.51
CA LYS A 187 13.19 -1.69 7.82
C LYS A 187 13.51 -0.65 8.91
N PRO A 188 13.32 -0.99 10.20
CA PRO A 188 13.83 -0.17 11.28
C PRO A 188 15.35 0.08 11.15
N ASN A 189 15.80 1.26 11.53
CA ASN A 189 17.21 1.66 11.60
C ASN A 189 17.97 1.76 10.26
N VAL A 190 17.31 1.70 9.11
CA VAL A 190 17.97 1.92 7.80
C VAL A 190 18.31 3.39 7.52
N GLY A 191 17.82 4.31 8.36
CA GLY A 191 18.12 5.75 8.25
C GLY A 191 17.01 6.59 7.63
N LYS A 192 15.75 6.13 7.62
CA LYS A 192 14.59 6.89 7.09
C LYS A 192 14.45 8.29 7.72
N SER A 193 14.48 8.35 9.05
CA SER A 193 14.39 9.61 9.79
C SER A 193 15.57 10.54 9.50
N SER A 194 16.76 10.01 9.33
CA SER A 194 17.95 10.78 8.99
C SER A 194 17.85 11.36 7.58
N ILE A 195 17.33 10.60 6.63
CA ILE A 195 17.10 11.07 5.25
C ILE A 195 16.10 12.22 5.25
N ILE A 196 14.93 12.06 5.87
CA ILE A 196 13.93 13.13 5.90
C ILE A 196 14.42 14.37 6.62
N ASN A 197 15.16 14.22 7.73
CA ASN A 197 15.72 15.36 8.46
C ASN A 197 16.75 16.14 7.63
N LYS A 198 17.58 15.45 6.85
CA LYS A 198 18.53 16.12 5.94
C LYS A 198 17.82 16.81 4.78
N LEU A 199 16.82 16.17 4.17
CA LEU A 199 16.04 16.75 3.08
C LEU A 199 15.27 18.00 3.55
N THR A 200 14.69 17.95 4.75
CA THR A 200 13.89 19.04 5.32
C THR A 200 14.74 20.13 5.98
N GLY A 201 15.89 19.79 6.56
CA GLY A 201 16.78 20.73 7.24
C GLY A 201 17.57 21.65 6.31
N ALA A 202 17.90 21.19 5.12
CA ALA A 202 18.59 22.00 4.08
C ALA A 202 17.64 22.90 3.29
N ASN A 203 16.34 22.62 3.32
CA ASN A 203 15.31 23.32 2.57
C ASN A 203 14.26 23.83 3.55
N ARG A 204 13.84 25.07 3.42
CA ARG A 204 12.85 25.67 4.32
C ARG A 204 11.54 24.87 4.27
N VAL A 205 11.26 24.16 5.35
CA VAL A 205 9.97 23.50 5.58
C VAL A 205 8.94 24.62 5.76
N ILE A 206 8.00 24.70 4.85
CA ILE A 206 6.78 25.47 5.08
C ILE A 206 5.84 24.53 5.80
N VAL A 207 5.80 24.58 7.11
CA VAL A 207 4.73 23.94 7.88
C VAL A 207 3.50 24.82 7.68
N SER A 208 2.72 24.54 6.65
CA SER A 208 1.41 25.16 6.53
C SER A 208 0.45 24.39 7.43
N ASN A 209 0.14 24.95 8.58
CA ASN A 209 -1.04 24.57 9.35
C ASN A 209 -2.29 25.06 8.59
N ILE A 210 -2.61 24.44 7.49
CA ILE A 210 -3.93 24.60 6.89
C ILE A 210 -4.87 23.75 7.73
N ALA A 211 -5.57 24.42 8.64
CA ALA A 211 -6.64 23.83 9.42
C ALA A 211 -7.75 23.38 8.46
N GLY A 212 -7.90 22.08 8.30
CA GLY A 212 -9.01 21.54 7.47
C GLY A 212 -9.04 20.04 7.27
N THR A 213 -7.89 19.37 7.23
CA THR A 213 -7.88 17.93 6.99
C THR A 213 -7.07 17.20 8.04
N THR A 214 -7.71 16.23 8.70
CA THR A 214 -7.09 15.38 9.73
C THR A 214 -5.99 14.46 9.18
N ARG A 215 -5.86 14.35 7.85
CA ARG A 215 -4.82 13.58 7.16
C ARG A 215 -3.46 14.31 7.12
N ASP A 216 -3.45 15.63 7.07
CA ASP A 216 -2.25 16.42 6.75
C ASP A 216 -1.31 16.70 7.93
N ALA A 217 -1.76 16.50 9.17
CA ALA A 217 -0.99 16.79 10.38
C ALA A 217 0.28 15.93 10.56
N ILE A 218 0.40 14.83 9.83
CA ILE A 218 1.51 13.87 9.91
C ILE A 218 2.48 13.96 8.74
N ASP A 219 2.14 14.72 7.69
CA ASP A 219 2.94 14.90 6.48
C ASP A 219 3.82 16.15 6.58
N THR A 220 4.87 16.23 5.77
CA THR A 220 5.77 17.36 5.70
C THR A 220 5.86 17.90 4.28
N GLU A 221 5.52 19.17 4.10
CA GLU A 221 5.70 19.89 2.85
C GLU A 221 7.16 20.36 2.73
N VAL A 222 7.76 20.14 1.58
CA VAL A 222 9.15 20.50 1.28
C VAL A 222 9.21 21.27 -0.01
N LYS A 223 9.92 22.40 0.00
CA LYS A 223 10.21 23.20 -1.19
C LYS A 223 11.69 23.12 -1.53
N TYR A 224 11.98 22.66 -2.74
CA TYR A 224 13.35 22.55 -3.26
C TYR A 224 13.45 23.16 -4.65
N GLN A 225 14.31 24.20 -4.81
CA GLN A 225 14.54 24.88 -6.08
C GLN A 225 13.26 25.31 -6.82
N GLY A 226 12.27 25.81 -6.08
CA GLY A 226 10.99 26.24 -6.63
C GLY A 226 9.96 25.15 -6.88
N ARG A 227 10.33 23.88 -6.68
CA ARG A 227 9.44 22.71 -6.76
C ARG A 227 8.94 22.34 -5.37
N GLU A 228 7.72 21.86 -5.28
CA GLU A 228 7.07 21.50 -4.02
C GLU A 228 6.76 20.01 -3.97
N TYR A 229 6.96 19.40 -2.80
CA TYR A 229 6.76 17.97 -2.55
C TYR A 229 6.07 17.77 -1.21
N VAL A 230 5.30 16.68 -1.08
CA VAL A 230 4.69 16.27 0.19
C VAL A 230 5.27 14.93 0.60
N PHE A 231 6.01 14.91 1.70
CA PHE A 231 6.52 13.66 2.30
C PHE A 231 5.51 13.10 3.27
N ILE A 232 5.07 11.88 3.01
CA ILE A 232 3.98 11.19 3.69
C ILE A 232 4.43 10.60 5.03
N ASP A 233 3.59 10.72 6.07
CA ASP A 233 3.75 10.12 7.40
C ASP A 233 5.13 10.38 8.06
N THR A 234 5.67 11.55 7.90
CA THR A 234 6.96 11.92 8.51
C THR A 234 6.91 11.97 10.03
N ALA A 235 5.75 12.23 10.63
CA ALA A 235 5.55 12.14 12.07
C ALA A 235 5.73 10.71 12.59
N GLY A 236 5.29 9.71 11.83
CA GLY A 236 5.52 8.29 12.13
C GLY A 236 6.99 7.91 12.13
N LEU A 237 7.79 8.49 11.24
CA LEU A 237 9.24 8.26 11.19
C LEU A 237 10.00 8.81 12.41
N ARG A 238 9.44 9.83 13.07
CA ARG A 238 10.06 10.48 14.25
C ARG A 238 9.67 9.83 15.58
N ARG A 239 8.58 9.05 15.62
CA ARG A 239 8.15 8.34 16.82
C ARG A 239 8.96 7.06 16.99
N LYS A 240 9.68 6.92 18.12
CA LYS A 240 10.33 5.67 18.51
C LYS A 240 9.28 4.76 19.16
N SER A 241 9.00 3.62 18.59
CA SER A 241 8.16 2.59 19.23
C SER A 241 8.86 2.06 20.49
N LYS A 242 8.10 1.94 21.58
CA LYS A 242 8.61 1.47 22.88
C LYS A 242 8.54 -0.05 23.06
N ILE A 243 7.81 -0.76 22.18
CA ILE A 243 7.56 -2.20 22.31
C ILE A 243 8.24 -2.95 21.17
N LYS A 244 9.07 -3.94 21.53
CA LYS A 244 9.94 -4.67 20.59
C LYS A 244 9.24 -5.80 19.82
N GLU A 245 8.15 -6.37 20.33
CA GLU A 245 7.57 -7.60 19.80
C GLU A 245 6.63 -7.41 18.60
N ASP A 246 5.95 -6.25 18.48
CA ASP A 246 5.04 -5.94 17.35
C ASP A 246 5.65 -4.95 16.35
N LEU A 247 6.93 -4.62 16.45
CA LEU A 247 7.60 -3.62 15.60
C LEU A 247 7.52 -3.94 14.11
N GLU A 248 7.60 -5.21 13.73
CA GLU A 248 7.57 -5.62 12.34
C GLU A 248 6.17 -5.43 11.76
N ARG A 249 5.12 -5.87 12.47
CA ARG A 249 3.74 -5.77 12.03
C ARG A 249 3.29 -4.31 11.89
N TYR A 250 3.55 -3.48 12.89
CA TYR A 250 3.23 -2.05 12.84
C TYR A 250 4.02 -1.29 11.79
N SER A 251 5.26 -1.71 11.55
CA SER A 251 6.07 -1.19 10.45
C SER A 251 5.43 -1.49 9.08
N ILE A 252 4.91 -2.69 8.89
CA ILE A 252 4.19 -3.08 7.66
C ILE A 252 2.90 -2.27 7.52
N ILE A 253 2.11 -2.11 8.57
CA ILE A 253 0.86 -1.33 8.54
C ILE A 253 1.15 0.13 8.13
N ARG A 254 2.17 0.75 8.72
CA ARG A 254 2.59 2.11 8.34
C ARG A 254 3.08 2.18 6.91
N THR A 255 3.82 1.17 6.47
CA THR A 255 4.28 1.07 5.07
C THR A 255 3.09 1.01 4.12
N VAL A 256 2.09 0.17 4.38
CA VAL A 256 0.88 0.07 3.55
C VAL A 256 0.16 1.40 3.49
N SER A 257 -0.06 2.04 4.63
CA SER A 257 -0.74 3.34 4.70
C SER A 257 0.02 4.43 3.93
N ALA A 258 1.33 4.51 4.10
CA ALA A 258 2.14 5.50 3.42
C ALA A 258 2.18 5.26 1.89
N VAL A 259 2.31 4.00 1.48
CA VAL A 259 2.31 3.59 0.07
C VAL A 259 0.98 3.92 -0.61
N GLU A 260 -0.15 3.67 0.04
CA GLU A 260 -1.48 3.99 -0.53
C GLU A 260 -1.63 5.48 -0.86
N ARG A 261 -1.05 6.35 -0.04
CA ARG A 261 -1.14 7.80 -0.17
C ARG A 261 -0.06 8.41 -1.07
N ALA A 262 0.96 7.66 -1.45
CA ALA A 262 2.10 8.15 -2.21
C ALA A 262 1.93 7.98 -3.71
N ASP A 263 2.65 8.80 -4.47
CA ASP A 263 2.87 8.64 -5.92
C ASP A 263 4.16 7.86 -6.18
N VAL A 264 5.21 8.18 -5.41
CA VAL A 264 6.53 7.56 -5.47
C VAL A 264 6.94 7.07 -4.09
N VAL A 265 7.53 5.88 -4.04
CA VAL A 265 8.00 5.25 -2.82
C VAL A 265 9.53 5.12 -2.86
N LEU A 266 10.18 5.70 -1.86
CA LEU A 266 11.60 5.52 -1.59
C LEU A 266 11.78 4.32 -0.67
N VAL A 267 12.26 3.21 -1.20
CA VAL A 267 12.57 2.00 -0.43
C VAL A 267 14.00 2.08 0.06
N VAL A 268 14.18 2.37 1.34
CA VAL A 268 15.49 2.58 1.95
C VAL A 268 16.10 1.26 2.41
N ILE A 269 17.33 1.00 1.97
CA ILE A 269 18.13 -0.17 2.31
C ILE A 269 19.39 0.28 3.03
N ASP A 270 19.82 -0.46 4.06
CA ASP A 270 21.08 -0.25 4.74
C ASP A 270 22.22 -0.93 3.96
N ALA A 271 23.14 -0.14 3.42
CA ALA A 271 24.27 -0.65 2.64
C ALA A 271 25.20 -1.56 3.47
N THR A 272 25.29 -1.35 4.78
CA THR A 272 26.15 -2.14 5.69
C THR A 272 25.62 -3.55 5.91
N GLU A 273 24.30 -3.72 5.90
CA GLU A 273 23.61 -5.01 6.01
C GLU A 273 23.42 -5.67 4.65
N GLY A 274 23.27 -4.87 3.63
CA GLY A 274 22.86 -5.29 2.28
C GLY A 274 21.36 -5.51 2.17
N VAL A 275 20.92 -5.89 0.96
CA VAL A 275 19.50 -6.16 0.68
C VAL A 275 19.07 -7.49 1.28
N THR A 276 17.88 -7.52 1.88
CA THR A 276 17.31 -8.69 2.59
C THR A 276 15.93 -9.05 2.05
N GLU A 277 15.43 -10.22 2.43
CA GLU A 277 14.05 -10.63 2.10
C GLU A 277 12.99 -9.68 2.70
N GLN A 278 13.26 -9.09 3.85
CA GLN A 278 12.36 -8.10 4.45
C GLN A 278 12.30 -6.83 3.61
N ASP A 279 13.42 -6.38 3.04
CA ASP A 279 13.44 -5.29 2.07
C ASP A 279 12.59 -5.62 0.83
N ALA A 280 12.67 -6.86 0.35
CA ALA A 280 11.86 -7.34 -0.77
C ALA A 280 10.35 -7.33 -0.45
N LYS A 281 9.94 -7.73 0.76
CA LYS A 281 8.54 -7.65 1.20
C LYS A 281 8.03 -6.21 1.19
N ILE A 282 8.81 -5.27 1.70
CA ILE A 282 8.46 -3.84 1.73
C ILE A 282 8.34 -3.28 0.31
N ALA A 283 9.31 -3.57 -0.55
CA ALA A 283 9.27 -3.18 -1.96
C ALA A 283 8.08 -3.80 -2.71
N GLY A 284 7.71 -5.04 -2.36
CA GLY A 284 6.55 -5.75 -2.90
C GLY A 284 5.23 -5.01 -2.67
N ILE A 285 5.05 -4.37 -1.51
CA ILE A 285 3.87 -3.56 -1.20
C ILE A 285 3.74 -2.40 -2.19
N ALA A 286 4.83 -1.67 -2.46
CA ALA A 286 4.84 -0.57 -3.42
C ALA A 286 4.57 -1.06 -4.85
N HIS A 287 5.13 -2.20 -5.23
CA HIS A 287 4.91 -2.82 -6.53
C HIS A 287 3.45 -3.23 -6.74
N GLU A 288 2.83 -3.91 -5.78
CA GLU A 288 1.43 -4.33 -5.86
C GLU A 288 0.47 -3.16 -6.01
N ARG A 289 0.82 -1.99 -5.45
CA ARG A 289 0.01 -0.77 -5.53
C ARG A 289 0.30 0.07 -6.79
N GLY A 290 1.20 -0.39 -7.64
CA GLY A 290 1.55 0.28 -8.90
C GLY A 290 2.24 1.63 -8.73
N LYS A 291 2.88 1.85 -7.56
CA LYS A 291 3.59 3.10 -7.28
C LYS A 291 4.95 3.16 -7.98
N GLY A 292 5.46 4.38 -8.21
CA GLY A 292 6.84 4.57 -8.62
C GLY A 292 7.79 4.11 -7.51
N ILE A 293 8.90 3.49 -7.86
CA ILE A 293 9.84 2.92 -6.89
C ILE A 293 11.25 3.40 -7.17
N ILE A 294 11.86 3.97 -6.13
CA ILE A 294 13.29 4.28 -6.07
C ILE A 294 13.88 3.53 -4.88
N VAL A 295 14.85 2.68 -5.15
CA VAL A 295 15.62 1.98 -4.11
C VAL A 295 16.75 2.88 -3.66
N VAL A 296 16.73 3.30 -2.41
CA VAL A 296 17.69 4.22 -1.81
C VAL A 296 18.62 3.43 -0.91
N VAL A 297 19.85 3.20 -1.36
CA VAL A 297 20.89 2.49 -0.60
C VAL A 297 21.61 3.50 0.26
N ASN A 298 21.23 3.57 1.54
CA ASN A 298 21.76 4.51 2.52
C ASN A 298 22.98 3.97 3.27
N LYS A 299 23.63 4.83 4.01
CA LYS A 299 24.87 4.57 4.77
C LYS A 299 26.03 4.20 3.85
N TRP A 300 26.03 4.77 2.64
CA TRP A 300 27.08 4.51 1.66
C TRP A 300 28.47 5.00 2.08
N ASP A 301 28.53 5.97 3.01
CA ASP A 301 29.75 6.45 3.66
C ASP A 301 30.43 5.40 4.55
N ALA A 302 29.65 4.49 5.15
CA ALA A 302 30.12 3.45 6.06
C ALA A 302 30.71 2.22 5.36
N ILE A 303 30.66 2.16 4.02
CA ILE A 303 31.14 1.02 3.23
C ILE A 303 32.60 1.26 2.79
N GLU A 304 33.46 0.26 2.99
CA GLU A 304 34.77 0.21 2.31
C GLU A 304 34.56 -0.04 0.82
N LYS A 305 35.12 0.85 0.00
CA LYS A 305 34.86 0.87 -1.44
C LYS A 305 36.11 0.55 -2.25
N ASN A 306 35.91 -0.29 -3.25
CA ASN A 306 36.81 -0.46 -4.38
C ASN A 306 36.05 -0.18 -5.69
N ASP A 307 36.70 -0.30 -6.82
CA ASP A 307 36.10 -0.01 -8.15
C ASP A 307 34.88 -0.88 -8.48
N LYS A 308 34.69 -2.01 -7.82
CA LYS A 308 33.62 -2.98 -8.06
C LYS A 308 32.48 -2.92 -7.06
N THR A 309 32.68 -2.29 -5.90
CA THR A 309 31.73 -2.32 -4.77
C THR A 309 30.33 -1.89 -5.15
N MET A 310 30.20 -0.77 -5.85
CA MET A 310 28.88 -0.27 -6.29
C MET A 310 28.22 -1.24 -7.28
N TYR A 311 28.98 -1.82 -8.18
CA TYR A 311 28.48 -2.79 -9.16
C TYR A 311 27.99 -4.07 -8.47
N GLU A 312 28.73 -4.59 -7.49
CA GLU A 312 28.36 -5.79 -6.73
C GLU A 312 27.10 -5.58 -5.92
N HIS A 313 26.98 -4.44 -5.21
CA HIS A 313 25.75 -4.07 -4.50
C HIS A 313 24.55 -3.94 -5.45
N ASN A 314 24.73 -3.28 -6.58
CA ASN A 314 23.68 -3.09 -7.58
C ASN A 314 23.18 -4.44 -8.14
N ASN A 315 24.08 -5.36 -8.46
CA ASN A 315 23.70 -6.69 -8.96
C ASN A 315 22.95 -7.51 -7.93
N LYS A 316 23.39 -7.49 -6.66
CA LYS A 316 22.72 -8.21 -5.59
C LYS A 316 21.32 -7.66 -5.31
N ILE A 317 21.15 -6.33 -5.38
CA ILE A 317 19.84 -5.70 -5.27
C ILE A 317 18.94 -6.12 -6.41
N LYS A 318 19.42 -6.11 -7.65
CA LYS A 318 18.66 -6.54 -8.84
C LYS A 318 18.29 -8.03 -8.80
N GLU A 319 19.11 -8.87 -8.19
CA GLU A 319 18.82 -10.29 -8.00
C GLU A 319 17.67 -10.49 -7.01
N ILE A 320 17.76 -9.91 -5.82
CA ILE A 320 16.76 -10.06 -4.76
C ILE A 320 15.46 -9.33 -5.10
N LEU A 321 15.55 -8.15 -5.73
CA LEU A 321 14.41 -7.35 -6.19
C LEU A 321 14.10 -7.59 -7.68
N SER A 322 14.29 -8.80 -8.17
CA SER A 322 14.10 -9.15 -9.60
C SER A 322 12.66 -8.97 -10.11
N PHE A 323 11.69 -8.91 -9.21
CA PHE A 323 10.29 -8.64 -9.54
C PHE A 323 10.00 -7.17 -9.85
N ILE A 324 10.92 -6.24 -9.54
CA ILE A 324 10.83 -4.81 -9.84
C ILE A 324 12.04 -4.33 -10.67
N PRO A 325 12.29 -4.90 -11.85
CA PRO A 325 13.48 -4.57 -12.66
C PRO A 325 13.48 -3.11 -13.14
N TYR A 326 12.33 -2.45 -13.13
CA TYR A 326 12.16 -1.04 -13.52
C TYR A 326 12.57 -0.05 -12.42
N ALA A 327 12.71 -0.49 -11.17
CA ALA A 327 13.04 0.40 -10.05
C ALA A 327 14.43 1.03 -10.26
N GLU A 328 14.51 2.33 -10.00
CA GLU A 328 15.79 3.05 -9.97
C GLU A 328 16.53 2.77 -8.67
N ILE A 329 17.85 2.70 -8.74
CA ILE A 329 18.72 2.46 -7.58
C ILE A 329 19.63 3.65 -7.40
N MET A 330 19.66 4.21 -6.20
CA MET A 330 20.51 5.35 -5.84
C MET A 330 21.26 5.08 -4.55
N PHE A 331 22.58 5.34 -4.56
CA PHE A 331 23.45 5.20 -3.40
C PHE A 331 23.64 6.57 -2.74
N VAL A 332 23.27 6.68 -1.44
CA VAL A 332 23.28 7.93 -0.70
C VAL A 332 23.90 7.78 0.69
N SER A 333 24.22 8.90 1.31
CA SER A 333 24.54 8.97 2.73
C SER A 333 23.73 10.07 3.39
N ALA A 334 22.85 9.69 4.32
CA ALA A 334 22.15 10.66 5.16
C ALA A 334 23.09 11.35 6.14
N GLU A 335 24.16 10.69 6.56
CA GLU A 335 25.17 11.25 7.46
C GLU A 335 25.91 12.42 6.82
N THR A 336 26.47 12.22 5.63
CA THR A 336 27.27 13.21 4.92
C THR A 336 26.43 14.13 4.02
N GLY A 337 25.19 13.77 3.71
CA GLY A 337 24.35 14.46 2.72
C GLY A 337 24.65 14.08 1.27
N GLN A 338 25.55 13.10 1.04
CA GLN A 338 25.97 12.71 -0.29
C GLN A 338 24.78 12.23 -1.14
N ARG A 339 24.60 12.83 -2.32
CA ARG A 339 23.59 12.53 -3.34
C ARG A 339 22.12 12.66 -2.92
N LEU A 340 21.81 13.14 -1.71
CA LEU A 340 20.42 13.29 -1.25
C LEU A 340 19.62 14.26 -2.14
N ASN A 341 20.23 15.37 -2.56
CA ASN A 341 19.53 16.34 -3.41
C ASN A 341 19.16 15.79 -4.78
N LYS A 342 19.89 14.79 -5.28
CA LYS A 342 19.58 14.10 -6.54
C LYS A 342 18.31 13.25 -6.46
N LEU A 343 17.81 12.96 -5.24
CA LEU A 343 16.53 12.27 -5.06
C LEU A 343 15.37 13.07 -5.65
N TYR A 344 15.39 14.40 -5.55
CA TYR A 344 14.34 15.24 -6.11
C TYR A 344 14.26 15.12 -7.64
N ASP A 345 15.39 15.13 -8.33
CA ASP A 345 15.43 14.95 -9.78
C ASP A 345 14.96 13.54 -10.19
N MET A 346 15.31 12.53 -9.39
CA MET A 346 14.87 11.16 -9.61
C MET A 346 13.36 11.00 -9.39
N ILE A 347 12.81 11.62 -8.35
CA ILE A 347 11.37 11.66 -8.07
C ILE A 347 10.63 12.29 -9.25
N ASP A 348 11.07 13.45 -9.72
CA ASP A 348 10.44 14.14 -10.84
C ASP A 348 10.47 13.29 -12.11
N MET A 349 11.59 12.64 -12.41
CA MET A 349 11.69 11.74 -13.56
C MET A 349 10.70 10.57 -13.47
N VAL A 350 10.55 9.96 -12.29
CA VAL A 350 9.60 8.86 -12.09
C VAL A 350 8.16 9.35 -12.26
N ILE A 351 7.82 10.53 -11.72
CA ILE A 351 6.50 11.15 -11.89
C ILE A 351 6.20 11.42 -13.36
N GLU A 352 7.16 11.99 -14.11
CA GLU A 352 7.00 12.21 -15.55
C GLU A 352 6.74 10.91 -16.30
N ASN A 353 7.51 9.86 -15.99
CA ASN A 353 7.34 8.55 -16.60
C ASN A 353 5.99 7.90 -16.25
N GLN A 354 5.52 8.04 -15.01
CA GLN A 354 4.21 7.52 -14.60
C GLN A 354 3.05 8.16 -15.38
N ASN A 355 3.19 9.42 -15.72
CA ASN A 355 2.16 10.22 -16.38
C ASN A 355 2.32 10.27 -17.91
N LEU A 356 3.32 9.62 -18.46
CA LEU A 356 3.55 9.59 -19.90
C LEU A 356 2.40 8.89 -20.64
N ARG A 357 1.82 9.60 -21.60
CA ARG A 357 0.81 9.06 -22.52
C ARG A 357 1.41 8.86 -23.89
N ILE A 358 1.22 7.64 -24.41
CA ILE A 358 1.65 7.28 -25.76
C ILE A 358 0.45 7.31 -26.69
N GLN A 359 0.59 7.94 -27.83
CA GLN A 359 -0.44 7.94 -28.87
C GLN A 359 -0.67 6.51 -29.38
N THR A 360 -1.93 6.14 -29.57
CA THR A 360 -2.33 4.80 -29.99
C THR A 360 -1.66 4.35 -31.30
N GLY A 361 -1.49 5.25 -32.26
CA GLY A 361 -0.78 4.94 -33.51
C GLY A 361 0.66 4.50 -33.29
N VAL A 362 1.44 5.27 -32.50
CA VAL A 362 2.84 4.96 -32.19
C VAL A 362 2.96 3.65 -31.42
N LEU A 363 2.03 3.44 -30.47
CA LEU A 363 1.98 2.22 -29.66
C LEU A 363 1.75 0.97 -30.53
N ASN A 364 0.85 1.06 -31.53
CA ASN A 364 0.57 -0.05 -32.44
C ASN A 364 1.66 -0.28 -33.49
N GLU A 365 2.41 0.73 -33.89
CA GLU A 365 3.63 0.54 -34.70
C GLU A 365 4.65 -0.32 -33.98
N ILE A 366 4.93 0.00 -32.70
CA ILE A 366 5.85 -0.79 -31.87
C ILE A 366 5.33 -2.21 -31.66
N LEU A 367 4.03 -2.37 -31.39
CA LEU A 367 3.40 -3.68 -31.25
C LEU A 367 3.55 -4.52 -32.52
N SER A 368 3.30 -3.93 -33.69
CA SER A 368 3.43 -4.60 -34.99
C SER A 368 4.88 -5.04 -35.27
N GLU A 369 5.85 -4.19 -34.99
CA GLU A 369 7.27 -4.53 -35.09
C GLU A 369 7.65 -5.66 -34.13
N ALA A 370 7.21 -5.58 -32.88
CA ALA A 370 7.47 -6.60 -31.86
C ALA A 370 6.91 -7.97 -32.26
N VAL A 371 5.68 -8.02 -32.77
CA VAL A 371 5.02 -9.24 -33.25
C VAL A 371 5.75 -9.79 -34.49
N ALA A 372 6.22 -8.94 -35.40
CA ALA A 372 6.96 -9.33 -36.57
C ALA A 372 8.34 -9.94 -36.21
N MET A 373 9.02 -9.36 -35.21
CA MET A 373 10.35 -9.86 -34.78
C MET A 373 10.23 -11.19 -34.02
N GLN A 374 9.25 -11.36 -33.19
CA GLN A 374 9.00 -12.57 -32.44
C GLN A 374 7.52 -12.88 -32.43
N GLN A 375 7.09 -13.82 -33.26
CA GLN A 375 5.69 -14.21 -33.35
C GLN A 375 5.20 -14.84 -32.04
N PRO A 376 3.91 -14.61 -31.66
CA PRO A 376 3.32 -15.23 -30.50
C PRO A 376 3.38 -16.76 -30.60
N PRO A 377 3.56 -17.45 -29.47
CA PRO A 377 3.54 -18.90 -29.44
C PRO A 377 2.15 -19.43 -29.84
N SER A 378 2.11 -20.61 -30.44
CA SER A 378 0.89 -21.34 -30.70
C SER A 378 0.71 -22.45 -29.67
N ASP A 379 -0.52 -22.66 -29.22
CA ASP A 379 -0.90 -23.77 -28.33
C ASP A 379 -1.92 -24.68 -29.02
N LYS A 380 -1.60 -25.98 -29.12
CA LYS A 380 -2.47 -27.03 -29.71
C LYS A 380 -3.06 -26.64 -31.08
N GLY A 381 -2.25 -26.00 -31.93
CA GLY A 381 -2.67 -25.56 -33.25
C GLY A 381 -3.48 -24.26 -33.30
N ARG A 382 -3.79 -23.69 -32.15
CA ARG A 382 -4.41 -22.36 -32.06
C ARG A 382 -3.33 -21.28 -32.01
N ARG A 383 -3.48 -20.25 -32.86
CA ARG A 383 -2.56 -19.11 -32.87
C ARG A 383 -3.15 -17.93 -32.13
N LEU A 384 -2.33 -17.31 -31.28
CA LEU A 384 -2.64 -16.01 -30.71
C LEU A 384 -2.60 -14.94 -31.81
N LYS A 385 -3.69 -14.19 -31.95
CA LYS A 385 -3.76 -12.98 -32.77
C LYS A 385 -3.88 -11.77 -31.83
N ILE A 386 -2.99 -10.82 -32.01
CA ILE A 386 -3.03 -9.55 -31.29
C ILE A 386 -3.54 -8.50 -32.28
N PHE A 387 -4.70 -7.91 -32.00
CA PHE A 387 -5.35 -6.97 -32.92
C PHE A 387 -4.79 -5.57 -32.78
N TYR A 388 -4.76 -5.05 -31.56
CA TYR A 388 -4.22 -3.72 -31.25
C TYR A 388 -4.04 -3.54 -29.76
N MET A 389 -3.36 -2.46 -29.38
CA MET A 389 -3.12 -2.05 -28.01
C MET A 389 -3.46 -0.56 -27.84
N THR A 390 -3.98 -0.19 -26.67
CA THR A 390 -4.25 1.20 -26.32
C THR A 390 -3.87 1.46 -24.87
N GLN A 391 -3.43 2.67 -24.57
CA GLN A 391 -3.19 3.10 -23.19
C GLN A 391 -4.47 3.71 -22.61
N VAL A 392 -4.95 3.14 -21.50
CA VAL A 392 -6.22 3.52 -20.86
C VAL A 392 -6.07 4.33 -19.59
N ALA A 393 -4.88 4.28 -18.97
CA ALA A 393 -4.59 5.01 -17.74
C ALA A 393 -3.11 5.37 -17.61
N VAL A 394 -2.84 6.29 -16.69
CA VAL A 394 -1.51 6.68 -16.23
C VAL A 394 -1.42 6.45 -14.73
N ALA A 395 -0.19 6.51 -14.18
CA ALA A 395 0.12 6.40 -12.75
C ALA A 395 -0.51 5.18 -12.02
N PRO A 396 -0.22 3.92 -12.44
CA PRO A 396 0.78 3.52 -13.42
C PRO A 396 0.25 3.52 -14.85
N PRO A 397 1.14 3.63 -15.85
CA PRO A 397 0.75 3.45 -17.24
C PRO A 397 0.10 2.08 -17.44
N THR A 398 -1.12 2.08 -17.96
CA THR A 398 -1.95 0.88 -18.10
C THR A 398 -2.37 0.73 -19.55
N PHE A 399 -2.10 -0.45 -20.11
CA PHE A 399 -2.36 -0.79 -21.49
C PHE A 399 -3.36 -1.93 -21.58
N VAL A 400 -4.27 -1.83 -22.54
CA VAL A 400 -5.18 -2.91 -22.91
C VAL A 400 -4.70 -3.50 -24.22
N ILE A 401 -4.47 -4.80 -24.25
CA ILE A 401 -4.12 -5.58 -25.45
C ILE A 401 -5.35 -6.40 -25.85
N PHE A 402 -5.84 -6.19 -27.06
CA PHE A 402 -6.96 -6.92 -27.59
C PHE A 402 -6.50 -8.11 -28.41
N VAL A 403 -6.96 -9.29 -28.04
CA VAL A 403 -6.55 -10.59 -28.60
C VAL A 403 -7.76 -11.41 -28.99
N ASN A 404 -7.56 -12.46 -29.80
CA ASN A 404 -8.60 -13.41 -30.15
C ASN A 404 -8.96 -14.39 -29.03
N ASP A 405 -7.98 -14.72 -28.17
CA ASP A 405 -8.17 -15.66 -27.05
C ASP A 405 -7.15 -15.29 -25.95
N LYS A 406 -7.64 -14.88 -24.78
CA LYS A 406 -6.78 -14.45 -23.67
C LYS A 406 -5.96 -15.59 -23.05
N GLU A 407 -6.44 -16.84 -23.15
CA GLU A 407 -5.72 -18.01 -22.64
C GLU A 407 -4.42 -18.28 -23.42
N LEU A 408 -4.36 -17.85 -24.68
CA LEU A 408 -3.17 -17.94 -25.52
C LEU A 408 -2.12 -16.89 -25.21
N MET A 409 -2.50 -15.81 -24.48
CA MET A 409 -1.57 -14.74 -24.10
C MET A 409 -0.77 -15.13 -22.85
N HIS A 410 0.33 -15.86 -23.07
CA HIS A 410 1.19 -16.29 -21.98
C HIS A 410 1.96 -15.11 -21.37
N PHE A 411 2.23 -15.20 -20.08
CA PHE A 411 2.97 -14.19 -19.31
C PHE A 411 4.30 -13.81 -19.96
N SER A 412 5.03 -14.78 -20.50
CA SER A 412 6.32 -14.54 -21.17
C SER A 412 6.19 -13.62 -22.39
N TYR A 413 5.09 -13.73 -23.14
CA TYR A 413 4.86 -12.89 -24.30
C TYR A 413 4.42 -11.47 -23.89
N THR A 414 3.59 -11.32 -22.86
CA THR A 414 3.28 -10.02 -22.29
C THR A 414 4.54 -9.30 -21.81
N ARG A 415 5.45 -10.04 -21.15
CA ARG A 415 6.75 -9.50 -20.73
C ARG A 415 7.64 -9.07 -21.89
N TYR A 416 7.61 -9.82 -22.98
CA TYR A 416 8.32 -9.46 -24.21
C TYR A 416 7.79 -8.12 -24.77
N ILE A 417 6.47 -7.95 -24.85
CA ILE A 417 5.86 -6.69 -25.31
C ILE A 417 6.22 -5.55 -24.35
N GLU A 418 6.14 -5.78 -23.04
CA GLU A 418 6.56 -4.79 -22.04
C GLU A 418 8.01 -4.32 -22.28
N ASN A 419 8.94 -5.26 -22.51
CA ASN A 419 10.33 -4.93 -22.77
C ASN A 419 10.46 -4.06 -24.02
N LYS A 420 9.72 -4.34 -25.08
CA LYS A 420 9.73 -3.53 -26.30
C LYS A 420 9.19 -2.11 -26.08
N ILE A 421 8.17 -1.95 -25.27
CA ILE A 421 7.64 -0.64 -24.87
C ILE A 421 8.69 0.12 -24.05
N ARG A 422 9.37 -0.55 -23.11
CA ARG A 422 10.42 0.06 -22.29
C ARG A 422 11.65 0.44 -23.11
N GLU A 423 12.04 -0.36 -24.10
CA GLU A 423 13.12 -0.02 -25.03
C GLU A 423 12.81 1.28 -25.81
N ALA A 424 11.55 1.47 -26.19
CA ALA A 424 11.13 2.64 -26.97
C ALA A 424 10.92 3.91 -26.13
N PHE A 425 10.37 3.80 -24.92
CA PHE A 425 9.93 4.96 -24.12
C PHE A 425 10.60 5.10 -22.76
N GLY A 426 11.34 4.10 -22.30
CA GLY A 426 12.03 4.07 -21.02
C GLY A 426 11.13 3.61 -19.88
N PHE A 427 10.22 4.45 -19.38
CA PHE A 427 9.38 4.19 -18.22
C PHE A 427 10.16 3.79 -16.96
N ARG A 428 11.33 4.38 -16.77
CA ARG A 428 12.20 4.12 -15.62
C ARG A 428 11.49 4.51 -14.32
N GLY A 429 11.59 3.64 -13.31
CA GLY A 429 11.01 3.86 -11.98
C GLY A 429 9.53 3.56 -11.84
N THR A 430 8.81 3.23 -12.90
CA THR A 430 7.39 2.91 -12.87
C THR A 430 7.05 1.52 -13.40
N ALA A 431 6.09 0.85 -12.75
CA ALA A 431 5.49 -0.37 -13.28
C ALA A 431 4.64 -0.06 -14.52
N LEU A 432 4.49 -1.05 -15.39
CA LEU A 432 3.51 -1.04 -16.48
C LEU A 432 2.45 -2.11 -16.21
N LYS A 433 1.19 -1.75 -16.36
CA LYS A 433 0.05 -2.66 -16.25
C LYS A 433 -0.45 -3.07 -17.62
N PHE A 434 -0.72 -4.36 -17.81
CA PHE A 434 -1.30 -4.92 -19.02
C PHE A 434 -2.59 -5.66 -18.70
N ILE A 435 -3.65 -5.27 -19.40
CA ILE A 435 -4.97 -5.90 -19.33
C ILE A 435 -5.19 -6.60 -20.68
N ILE A 436 -5.45 -7.90 -20.65
CA ILE A 436 -5.73 -8.68 -21.86
C ILE A 436 -7.24 -8.78 -22.01
N ARG A 437 -7.76 -8.36 -23.17
CA ARG A 437 -9.18 -8.47 -23.49
C ARG A 437 -9.37 -9.23 -24.79
N GLU A 438 -10.41 -10.06 -24.82
CA GLU A 438 -10.83 -10.74 -26.01
C GLU A 438 -11.72 -9.83 -26.86
N ARG A 439 -11.51 -9.92 -28.17
CA ARG A 439 -12.37 -9.31 -29.17
C ARG A 439 -12.72 -10.34 -30.22
N ASN A 440 -14.01 -10.46 -30.56
CA ASN A 440 -14.45 -11.30 -31.66
C ASN A 440 -14.09 -10.64 -32.99
N GLU A 441 -13.63 -11.43 -33.97
CA GLU A 441 -13.28 -10.95 -35.33
C GLU A 441 -14.48 -10.29 -36.07
N LYS A 442 -15.68 -10.30 -35.49
CA LYS A 442 -16.92 -9.79 -36.10
C LYS A 442 -17.44 -8.45 -35.56
N GLU A 443 -16.72 -7.86 -34.62
CA GLU A 443 -16.94 -6.50 -34.12
C GLU A 443 -15.75 -5.57 -34.53
#